data_7f266694204e635cd4dc6115c6e70cf7
#
_entry.id   7f266694204e635cd4dc6115c6e70cf7
#
_cell.length_a   1.000
_cell.length_b   1.000
_cell.length_c   1.000
_cell.angle_alpha   90.00
_cell.angle_beta   90.00
_cell.angle_gamma   90.00
#
_symmetry.space_group_name_H-M   'P 1'
#
loop_
_entity.id
_entity.type
_entity.pdbx_description
1 polymer ?
#
loop_
_entity_poly.entity_id
_entity_poly.type
_entity_poly.pdbx_seq_one_letter_code
_entity_poly.pdbx_strand_id
1 'polypeptide(L)'
;MSFDAATDYTADLIADKSEKLFIGFSGGMDSEFVFRRMVERDHNVIPVIVNTPINKYESAYAFRTCKEYGIDPIVIDKTPSELLTIFVDDIFKKLSGYGHNSVPGLIVGRYAEDHGGIMIMSEHIIDDNDGQMYVGANEWDFYNDVLIHNDNTHYFFTYTPELCCAMVKEMGNETVQDFKSRIYNIPWRPKFSYDYGSGYDLVFVRIRQHRVHTPDPNHTFGTKEQFLALFE
;
A
#
# COMPACT_ATOMS: atom_id res chain seq x y z
N MET A 1 -21.39 -11.64 11.02
CA MET A 1 -20.51 -10.79 11.84
C MET A 1 -20.70 -9.36 11.36
N SER A 2 -20.69 -8.35 12.25
CA SER A 2 -20.65 -6.94 11.85
C SER A 2 -19.27 -6.60 11.30
N PHE A 3 -19.16 -5.46 10.60
CA PHE A 3 -17.87 -5.00 10.09
C PHE A 3 -16.85 -4.78 11.22
N ASP A 4 -17.24 -4.10 12.30
CA ASP A 4 -16.35 -3.89 13.45
C ASP A 4 -15.86 -5.21 14.07
N ALA A 5 -16.77 -6.15 14.30
CA ALA A 5 -16.39 -7.45 14.88
C ALA A 5 -15.48 -8.27 13.94
N ALA A 6 -15.70 -8.19 12.63
CA ALA A 6 -14.83 -8.85 11.64
C ALA A 6 -13.45 -8.19 11.56
N THR A 7 -13.42 -6.87 11.68
CA THR A 7 -12.18 -6.09 11.70
C THR A 7 -11.35 -6.41 12.95
N ASP A 8 -12.00 -6.45 14.12
CA ASP A 8 -11.35 -6.81 15.38
C ASP A 8 -10.79 -8.24 15.34
N TYR A 9 -11.59 -9.18 14.85
CA TYR A 9 -11.15 -10.56 14.67
C TYR A 9 -9.95 -10.69 13.75
N THR A 10 -9.97 -9.95 12.63
CA THR A 10 -8.85 -9.93 11.68
C THR A 10 -7.59 -9.34 12.31
N ALA A 11 -7.71 -8.23 13.04
CA ALA A 11 -6.61 -7.60 13.75
C ALA A 11 -5.94 -8.55 14.74
N ASP A 12 -6.73 -9.23 15.54
CA ASP A 12 -6.24 -10.21 16.54
C ASP A 12 -5.53 -11.39 15.86
N LEU A 13 -6.11 -11.94 14.79
CA LEU A 13 -5.49 -13.06 14.05
C LEU A 13 -4.14 -12.69 13.41
N ILE A 14 -4.00 -11.47 12.91
CA ILE A 14 -2.73 -10.99 12.35
C ILE A 14 -1.72 -10.78 13.50
N ALA A 15 -2.18 -10.19 14.61
CA ALA A 15 -1.31 -9.93 15.75
C ALA A 15 -0.72 -11.21 16.37
N ASP A 16 -1.46 -12.31 16.34
CA ASP A 16 -1.00 -13.61 16.83
C ASP A 16 0.16 -14.23 15.99
N LYS A 17 0.46 -13.65 14.81
CA LYS A 17 1.50 -14.20 13.91
C LYS A 17 2.90 -13.80 14.30
N SER A 18 3.09 -12.65 14.94
CA SER A 18 4.44 -12.16 15.28
C SER A 18 4.39 -11.16 16.44
N GLU A 19 5.43 -11.14 17.24
CA GLU A 19 5.63 -10.11 18.26
C GLU A 19 5.99 -8.74 17.67
N LYS A 20 6.45 -8.70 16.41
CA LYS A 20 6.82 -7.47 15.70
C LYS A 20 5.92 -7.28 14.47
N LEU A 21 5.07 -6.30 14.56
CA LEU A 21 4.07 -5.97 13.55
C LEU A 21 4.45 -4.64 12.90
N PHE A 22 4.91 -4.67 11.66
CA PHE A 22 5.23 -3.47 10.90
C PHE A 22 4.09 -3.12 9.96
N ILE A 23 3.55 -1.92 10.07
CA ILE A 23 2.49 -1.47 9.17
C ILE A 23 3.03 -0.47 8.15
N GLY A 24 2.80 -0.71 6.87
CA GLY A 24 3.05 0.26 5.81
C GLY A 24 2.06 1.42 5.92
N PHE A 25 2.50 2.55 6.49
CA PHE A 25 1.63 3.65 6.80
C PHE A 25 1.83 4.82 5.82
N SER A 26 1.06 4.82 4.74
CA SER A 26 1.14 5.84 3.69
C SER A 26 0.50 7.19 4.06
N GLY A 27 -0.43 7.19 5.01
CA GLY A 27 -1.29 8.33 5.34
C GLY A 27 -2.60 8.35 4.53
N GLY A 28 -2.83 7.35 3.68
CA GLY A 28 -4.13 7.10 3.07
C GLY A 28 -5.16 6.61 4.10
N MET A 29 -6.45 6.73 3.76
CA MET A 29 -7.54 6.36 4.68
C MET A 29 -7.49 4.88 5.08
N ASP A 30 -7.17 3.98 4.14
CA ASP A 30 -7.11 2.54 4.41
C ASP A 30 -5.99 2.20 5.39
N SER A 31 -4.79 2.72 5.17
CA SER A 31 -3.65 2.48 6.07
C SER A 31 -3.85 3.11 7.45
N GLU A 32 -4.51 4.28 7.52
CA GLU A 32 -4.86 4.89 8.79
C GLU A 32 -5.90 4.09 9.54
N PHE A 33 -6.93 3.60 8.86
CA PHE A 33 -7.94 2.75 9.49
C PHE A 33 -7.32 1.50 10.11
N VAL A 34 -6.46 0.80 9.34
CA VAL A 34 -5.77 -0.39 9.84
C VAL A 34 -4.88 -0.05 11.04
N PHE A 35 -4.07 1.02 10.94
CA PHE A 35 -3.24 1.47 12.04
C PHE A 35 -4.04 1.76 13.31
N ARG A 36 -5.11 2.56 13.20
CA ARG A 36 -5.99 2.89 14.34
C ARG A 36 -6.58 1.62 14.94
N ARG A 37 -7.12 0.73 14.14
CA ARG A 37 -7.75 -0.50 14.62
C ARG A 37 -6.76 -1.40 15.37
N MET A 38 -5.53 -1.55 14.87
CA MET A 38 -4.50 -2.33 15.54
C MET A 38 -4.12 -1.70 16.91
N VAL A 39 -3.93 -0.39 16.95
CA VAL A 39 -3.58 0.32 18.21
C VAL A 39 -4.74 0.32 19.20
N GLU A 40 -5.97 0.54 18.77
CA GLU A 40 -7.17 0.53 19.61
C GLU A 40 -7.48 -0.86 20.22
N ARG A 41 -6.90 -1.91 19.62
CA ARG A 41 -6.92 -3.29 20.13
C ARG A 41 -5.71 -3.60 21.01
N ASP A 42 -4.94 -2.61 21.43
CA ASP A 42 -3.73 -2.76 22.25
C ASP A 42 -2.62 -3.62 21.60
N HIS A 43 -2.65 -3.77 20.25
CA HIS A 43 -1.56 -4.44 19.55
C HIS A 43 -0.36 -3.51 19.37
N ASN A 44 0.83 -4.04 19.67
CA ASN A 44 2.09 -3.29 19.52
C ASN A 44 2.52 -3.23 18.06
N VAL A 45 1.90 -2.33 17.29
CA VAL A 45 2.19 -2.12 15.88
C VAL A 45 3.18 -0.97 15.68
N ILE A 46 4.14 -1.18 14.79
CA ILE A 46 5.19 -0.23 14.46
C ILE A 46 4.88 0.38 13.09
N PRO A 47 4.45 1.64 13.00
CA PRO A 47 4.21 2.29 11.72
C PRO A 47 5.52 2.58 11.00
N VAL A 48 5.58 2.22 9.72
CA VAL A 48 6.71 2.49 8.83
C VAL A 48 6.25 3.41 7.71
N ILE A 49 6.85 4.58 7.63
CA ILE A 49 6.52 5.63 6.65
C ILE A 49 7.66 5.73 5.65
N VAL A 50 7.39 5.38 4.39
CA VAL A 50 8.30 5.68 3.29
C VAL A 50 8.07 7.13 2.88
N ASN A 51 8.97 8.00 3.31
CA ASN A 51 8.85 9.45 3.12
C ASN A 51 9.62 9.90 1.90
N THR A 52 8.96 10.65 1.03
CA THR A 52 9.55 11.16 -0.21
C THR A 52 9.09 12.59 -0.46
N PRO A 53 9.82 13.39 -1.24
CA PRO A 53 9.36 14.74 -1.59
C PRO A 53 8.00 14.77 -2.29
N ILE A 54 7.58 13.64 -2.86
CA ILE A 54 6.39 13.52 -3.70
C ILE A 54 5.14 13.23 -2.87
N ASN A 55 5.25 12.39 -1.84
CA ASN A 55 4.12 12.00 -0.99
C ASN A 55 4.01 12.79 0.31
N LYS A 56 4.73 13.91 0.43
CA LYS A 56 4.79 14.72 1.66
C LYS A 56 3.42 15.13 2.21
N TYR A 57 2.43 15.30 1.33
CA TYR A 57 1.07 15.67 1.75
C TYR A 57 0.32 14.48 2.37
N GLU A 58 0.51 13.28 1.82
CA GLU A 58 -0.07 12.06 2.37
C GLU A 58 0.66 11.65 3.65
N SER A 59 1.99 11.60 3.63
CA SER A 59 2.79 11.26 4.81
C SER A 59 2.56 12.22 5.99
N ALA A 60 2.17 13.49 5.74
CA ALA A 60 1.78 14.42 6.80
C ALA A 60 0.58 13.93 7.62
N TYR A 61 -0.37 13.21 7.00
CA TYR A 61 -1.46 12.56 7.74
C TYR A 61 -0.95 11.43 8.62
N ALA A 62 -0.05 10.59 8.09
CA ALA A 62 0.54 9.51 8.87
C ALA A 62 1.30 10.04 10.09
N PHE A 63 2.14 11.06 9.92
CA PHE A 63 2.86 11.69 11.04
C PHE A 63 1.91 12.28 12.09
N ARG A 64 0.84 12.95 11.64
CA ARG A 64 -0.15 13.51 12.56
C ARG A 64 -0.83 12.40 13.36
N THR A 65 -1.30 11.35 12.70
CA THR A 65 -1.97 10.24 13.38
C THR A 65 -1.03 9.52 14.35
N CYS A 66 0.22 9.26 13.97
CA CYS A 66 1.22 8.72 14.90
C CYS A 66 1.37 9.60 16.16
N LYS A 67 1.44 10.91 15.97
CA LYS A 67 1.52 11.87 17.08
C LYS A 67 0.27 11.85 17.97
N GLU A 68 -0.93 11.72 17.38
CA GLU A 68 -2.20 11.64 18.12
C GLU A 68 -2.22 10.42 19.07
N TYR A 69 -1.64 9.31 18.63
CA TYR A 69 -1.52 8.07 19.42
C TYR A 69 -0.25 7.99 20.28
N GLY A 70 0.62 8.97 20.21
CA GLY A 70 1.89 8.98 20.96
C GLY A 70 2.88 7.89 20.51
N ILE A 71 2.82 7.47 19.25
CA ILE A 71 3.66 6.42 18.67
C ILE A 71 4.66 7.06 17.70
N ASP A 72 5.93 6.79 17.89
CA ASP A 72 6.99 7.25 16.98
C ASP A 72 7.10 6.31 15.78
N PRO A 73 6.91 6.78 14.53
CA PRO A 73 7.04 5.96 13.35
C PRO A 73 8.51 5.73 12.98
N ILE A 74 8.78 4.62 12.33
CA ILE A 74 10.00 4.44 11.57
C ILE A 74 9.86 5.20 10.25
N VAL A 75 10.81 6.07 9.96
CA VAL A 75 10.80 6.89 8.74
C VAL A 75 11.92 6.44 7.83
N ILE A 76 11.57 6.03 6.62
CA ILE A 76 12.51 5.64 5.57
C ILE A 76 12.46 6.71 4.49
N ASP A 77 13.42 7.64 4.53
CA ASP A 77 13.53 8.67 3.51
C ASP A 77 14.06 8.08 2.19
N LYS A 78 13.39 8.42 1.10
CA LYS A 78 13.76 8.01 -0.25
C LYS A 78 13.65 9.17 -1.22
N THR A 79 14.64 9.29 -2.08
CA THR A 79 14.59 10.18 -3.25
C THR A 79 13.80 9.51 -4.38
N PRO A 80 13.23 10.30 -5.31
CA PRO A 80 12.59 9.75 -6.52
C PRO A 80 13.51 8.82 -7.32
N SER A 81 14.79 9.16 -7.40
CA SER A 81 15.80 8.33 -8.11
C SER A 81 16.01 6.97 -7.45
N GLU A 82 16.05 6.92 -6.12
CA GLU A 82 16.16 5.65 -5.40
C GLU A 82 14.92 4.77 -5.60
N LEU A 83 13.71 5.37 -5.55
CA LEU A 83 12.47 4.64 -5.82
C LEU A 83 12.46 4.08 -7.24
N LEU A 84 12.89 4.88 -8.22
CA LEU A 84 12.98 4.44 -9.60
C LEU A 84 14.00 3.29 -9.76
N THR A 85 15.11 3.36 -9.07
CA THR A 85 16.13 2.29 -9.08
C THR A 85 15.55 0.99 -8.53
N ILE A 86 14.86 1.05 -7.38
CA ILE A 86 14.19 -0.11 -6.78
C ILE A 86 13.13 -0.66 -7.76
N PHE A 87 12.32 0.23 -8.35
CA PHE A 87 11.33 -0.19 -9.33
C PHE A 87 11.95 -0.95 -10.51
N VAL A 88 13.01 -0.41 -11.10
CA VAL A 88 13.67 -1.03 -12.25
C VAL A 88 14.35 -2.35 -11.90
N ASP A 89 15.08 -2.38 -10.81
CA ASP A 89 15.90 -3.54 -10.46
C ASP A 89 15.08 -4.71 -9.89
N ASP A 90 14.07 -4.41 -9.12
CA ASP A 90 13.34 -5.42 -8.37
C ASP A 90 11.95 -5.74 -8.96
N ILE A 91 11.25 -4.73 -9.49
CA ILE A 91 9.88 -4.89 -9.94
C ILE A 91 9.81 -5.13 -11.44
N PHE A 92 10.39 -4.20 -12.21
CA PHE A 92 10.25 -4.21 -13.66
C PHE A 92 10.91 -5.42 -14.33
N LYS A 93 12.10 -5.82 -13.87
CA LYS A 93 12.85 -6.96 -14.42
C LYS A 93 12.21 -8.30 -14.10
N LYS A 94 11.57 -8.42 -12.94
CA LYS A 94 11.02 -9.68 -12.47
C LYS A 94 9.56 -9.88 -12.86
N LEU A 95 8.81 -8.80 -13.00
CA LEU A 95 7.35 -8.82 -12.98
C LEU A 95 6.78 -7.78 -13.95
N SER A 96 6.53 -8.16 -15.17
CA SER A 96 6.05 -7.28 -16.26
C SER A 96 4.65 -6.67 -16.06
N GLY A 97 4.01 -6.84 -14.90
CA GLY A 97 2.62 -6.44 -14.65
C GLY A 97 2.39 -5.40 -13.57
N TYR A 98 3.34 -5.22 -12.65
CA TYR A 98 3.10 -4.46 -11.42
C TYR A 98 3.42 -2.97 -11.52
N GLY A 99 2.64 -2.17 -10.78
CA GLY A 99 2.74 -0.72 -10.79
C GLY A 99 3.81 -0.19 -9.84
N HIS A 100 4.14 1.06 -10.01
CA HIS A 100 5.06 1.81 -9.17
C HIS A 100 4.61 1.93 -7.69
N ASN A 101 3.31 1.78 -7.42
CA ASN A 101 2.73 1.83 -6.07
C ASN A 101 3.25 0.71 -5.17
N SER A 102 3.80 -0.35 -5.77
CA SER A 102 4.36 -1.49 -5.03
C SER A 102 5.73 -1.21 -4.41
N VAL A 103 6.44 -0.16 -4.86
CA VAL A 103 7.80 0.16 -4.34
C VAL A 103 7.80 0.48 -2.85
N PRO A 104 6.93 1.36 -2.33
CA PRO A 104 6.89 1.63 -0.89
C PRO A 104 6.58 0.36 -0.07
N GLY A 105 5.65 -0.47 -0.53
CA GLY A 105 5.36 -1.74 0.13
C GLY A 105 6.56 -2.68 0.16
N LEU A 106 7.31 -2.80 -0.94
CA LEU A 106 8.53 -3.60 -0.99
C LEU A 106 9.60 -3.10 0.00
N ILE A 107 9.74 -1.78 0.15
CA ILE A 107 10.66 -1.19 1.13
C ILE A 107 10.25 -1.57 2.55
N VAL A 108 8.95 -1.46 2.87
CA VAL A 108 8.42 -1.82 4.20
C VAL A 108 8.59 -3.32 4.45
N GLY A 109 8.29 -4.17 3.46
CA GLY A 109 8.43 -5.62 3.57
C GLY A 109 9.87 -6.04 3.87
N ARG A 110 10.83 -5.51 3.14
CA ARG A 110 12.26 -5.75 3.40
C ARG A 110 12.67 -5.27 4.79
N TYR A 111 12.19 -4.10 5.18
CA TYR A 111 12.45 -3.61 6.53
C TYR A 111 11.92 -4.56 7.59
N ALA A 112 10.70 -5.07 7.43
CA ALA A 112 10.10 -6.03 8.35
C ALA A 112 10.89 -7.34 8.42
N GLU A 113 11.30 -7.89 7.27
CA GLU A 113 12.13 -9.09 7.18
C GLU A 113 13.48 -8.91 7.90
N ASP A 114 14.18 -7.82 7.62
CA ASP A 114 15.49 -7.51 8.22
C ASP A 114 15.42 -7.37 9.74
N HIS A 115 14.23 -7.03 10.27
CA HIS A 115 14.00 -6.85 11.69
C HIS A 115 13.25 -8.00 12.35
N GLY A 116 13.03 -9.11 11.62
CA GLY A 116 12.42 -10.34 12.13
C GLY A 116 10.96 -10.18 12.54
N GLY A 117 10.18 -9.43 11.76
CA GLY A 117 8.76 -9.22 11.95
C GLY A 117 7.95 -9.45 10.69
N ILE A 118 6.65 -9.17 10.77
CA ILE A 118 5.72 -9.27 9.64
C ILE A 118 5.27 -7.89 9.18
N MET A 119 4.96 -7.77 7.89
CA MET A 119 4.40 -6.57 7.30
C MET A 119 2.88 -6.67 7.24
N ILE A 120 2.21 -5.61 7.69
CA ILE A 120 0.76 -5.43 7.52
C ILE A 120 0.53 -4.37 6.46
N MET A 121 -0.25 -4.72 5.45
CA MET A 121 -0.66 -3.84 4.37
C MET A 121 -2.16 -3.61 4.40
N SER A 122 -2.55 -2.37 4.14
CA SER A 122 -3.93 -2.06 3.79
C SER A 122 -4.08 -2.19 2.29
N GLU A 123 -4.84 -3.16 1.84
CA GLU A 123 -5.17 -3.26 0.42
C GLU A 123 -6.15 -2.18 -0.02
N HIS A 124 -6.27 -2.02 -1.33
CA HIS A 124 -7.24 -1.13 -1.92
C HIS A 124 -8.58 -1.85 -2.11
N ILE A 125 -9.63 -1.29 -1.52
CA ILE A 125 -10.97 -1.53 -2.00
C ILE A 125 -11.12 -0.66 -3.24
N ILE A 126 -11.20 -1.27 -4.40
CA ILE A 126 -11.30 -0.58 -5.68
C ILE A 126 -12.74 -0.64 -6.15
N ASP A 127 -13.26 0.52 -6.54
CA ASP A 127 -14.46 0.65 -7.34
C ASP A 127 -14.04 0.56 -8.82
N ASP A 128 -14.66 -0.32 -9.58
CA ASP A 128 -14.56 -0.23 -11.04
C ASP A 128 -15.52 0.84 -11.57
N ASN A 129 -15.31 1.22 -12.83
CA ASN A 129 -16.14 2.22 -13.49
C ASN A 129 -17.62 1.81 -13.63
N ASP A 130 -17.95 0.55 -13.33
CA ASP A 130 -19.30 -0.02 -13.39
C ASP A 130 -19.93 -0.14 -11.98
N GLY A 131 -19.28 0.38 -10.94
CA GLY A 131 -19.74 0.35 -9.55
C GLY A 131 -19.63 -1.01 -8.90
N GLN A 132 -18.85 -1.94 -9.48
CA GLN A 132 -18.53 -3.21 -8.82
C GLN A 132 -17.30 -3.04 -7.93
N MET A 133 -17.39 -3.62 -6.75
CA MET A 133 -16.31 -3.62 -5.80
C MET A 133 -15.35 -4.77 -6.09
N TYR A 134 -14.08 -4.43 -6.26
CA TYR A 134 -12.99 -5.39 -6.27
C TYR A 134 -12.14 -5.18 -5.04
N VAL A 135 -11.84 -6.25 -4.35
CA VAL A 135 -10.73 -6.25 -3.41
C VAL A 135 -9.49 -6.57 -4.23
N GLY A 136 -8.58 -5.60 -4.31
CA GLY A 136 -7.41 -5.70 -5.18
C GLY A 136 -6.43 -6.76 -4.69
N ALA A 137 -6.56 -7.98 -5.19
CA ALA A 137 -5.61 -9.06 -4.98
C ALA A 137 -4.36 -8.95 -5.89
N ASN A 138 -4.30 -7.94 -6.74
CA ASN A 138 -3.26 -7.84 -7.78
C ASN A 138 -1.84 -7.60 -7.24
N GLU A 139 -1.70 -7.23 -5.96
CA GLU A 139 -0.39 -7.03 -5.33
C GLU A 139 0.09 -8.28 -4.57
N TRP A 140 -0.80 -9.25 -4.37
CA TRP A 140 -0.53 -10.45 -3.58
C TRP A 140 0.61 -11.28 -4.16
N ASP A 141 0.53 -11.56 -5.45
CA ASP A 141 1.55 -12.34 -6.16
C ASP A 141 2.90 -11.61 -6.17
N PHE A 142 2.87 -10.28 -6.22
CA PHE A 142 4.07 -9.46 -6.28
C PHE A 142 4.94 -9.59 -5.04
N TYR A 143 4.38 -9.38 -3.85
CA TYR A 143 5.18 -9.44 -2.62
C TYR A 143 5.62 -10.87 -2.32
N ASN A 144 4.81 -11.86 -2.67
CA ASN A 144 5.17 -13.25 -2.55
C ASN A 144 6.35 -13.64 -3.44
N ASP A 145 6.48 -13.04 -4.63
CA ASP A 145 7.57 -13.35 -5.56
C ASP A 145 8.87 -12.58 -5.28
N VAL A 146 8.79 -11.47 -4.58
CA VAL A 146 9.93 -10.55 -4.40
C VAL A 146 10.52 -10.59 -2.99
N LEU A 147 9.70 -10.84 -1.98
CA LEU A 147 10.16 -10.99 -0.60
C LEU A 147 10.66 -12.43 -0.35
N ILE A 148 11.71 -12.55 0.43
CA ILE A 148 12.39 -13.85 0.69
C ILE A 148 11.49 -14.79 1.48
N HIS A 149 10.64 -14.24 2.34
CA HIS A 149 9.73 -14.97 3.21
C HIS A 149 8.28 -14.58 2.92
N ASN A 150 7.64 -15.32 2.04
CA ASN A 150 6.27 -15.07 1.55
C ASN A 150 5.22 -15.00 2.67
N ASP A 151 5.44 -15.68 3.79
CA ASP A 151 4.51 -15.75 4.91
C ASP A 151 4.52 -14.49 5.79
N ASN A 152 5.36 -13.49 5.47
CA ASN A 152 5.58 -12.32 6.30
C ASN A 152 4.77 -11.08 5.88
N THR A 153 3.97 -11.18 4.82
CA THR A 153 3.09 -10.07 4.38
C THR A 153 1.64 -10.42 4.58
N HIS A 154 0.93 -9.62 5.35
CA HIS A 154 -0.48 -9.82 5.65
C HIS A 154 -1.31 -8.64 5.14
N TYR A 155 -2.28 -8.94 4.29
CA TYR A 155 -3.21 -7.97 3.72
C TYR A 155 -4.46 -7.90 4.58
N PHE A 156 -4.65 -6.79 5.27
CA PHE A 156 -5.65 -6.66 6.31
C PHE A 156 -7.07 -6.94 5.82
N PHE A 157 -7.49 -6.27 4.75
CA PHE A 157 -8.88 -6.36 4.29
C PHE A 157 -9.25 -7.68 3.60
N THR A 158 -8.27 -8.45 3.17
CA THR A 158 -8.46 -9.77 2.54
C THR A 158 -8.01 -10.93 3.41
N TYR A 159 -7.54 -10.64 4.62
CA TYR A 159 -6.95 -11.64 5.49
C TYR A 159 -7.96 -12.69 5.94
N THR A 160 -9.21 -12.29 6.19
CA THR A 160 -10.28 -13.20 6.60
C THR A 160 -11.51 -13.10 5.68
N PRO A 161 -12.14 -14.24 5.34
CA PRO A 161 -13.41 -14.24 4.60
C PRO A 161 -14.51 -13.45 5.33
N GLU A 162 -14.50 -13.47 6.66
CA GLU A 162 -15.45 -12.76 7.51
C GLU A 162 -15.39 -11.26 7.27
N LEU A 163 -14.18 -10.68 7.16
CA LEU A 163 -14.01 -9.25 6.90
C LEU A 163 -14.45 -8.91 5.47
N CYS A 164 -14.06 -9.70 4.48
CA CYS A 164 -14.51 -9.51 3.10
C CYS A 164 -16.05 -9.53 3.00
N CYS A 165 -16.69 -10.54 3.58
CA CYS A 165 -18.16 -10.64 3.58
C CYS A 165 -18.83 -9.49 4.34
N ALA A 166 -18.26 -9.07 5.47
CA ALA A 166 -18.79 -7.97 6.26
C ALA A 166 -18.68 -6.64 5.49
N MET A 167 -17.56 -6.40 4.78
CA MET A 167 -17.38 -5.22 3.94
C MET A 167 -18.43 -5.14 2.83
N VAL A 168 -18.60 -6.22 2.06
CA VAL A 168 -19.58 -6.29 0.97
C VAL A 168 -21.00 -6.03 1.50
N LYS A 169 -21.34 -6.65 2.62
CA LYS A 169 -22.65 -6.50 3.25
C LYS A 169 -22.89 -5.08 3.76
N GLU A 170 -21.88 -4.48 4.37
CA GLU A 170 -21.98 -3.15 4.99
C GLU A 170 -22.01 -2.03 3.94
N MET A 171 -21.30 -2.20 2.84
CA MET A 171 -21.27 -1.21 1.76
C MET A 171 -22.61 -1.08 1.03
N GLY A 172 -23.32 -2.20 0.83
CA GLY A 172 -24.62 -2.20 0.16
C GLY A 172 -24.53 -1.54 -1.23
N ASN A 173 -25.27 -0.43 -1.42
CA ASN A 173 -25.29 0.35 -2.66
C ASN A 173 -24.54 1.69 -2.55
N GLU A 174 -23.76 1.89 -1.51
CA GLU A 174 -22.97 3.11 -1.32
C GLU A 174 -21.78 3.14 -2.29
N THR A 175 -21.30 4.34 -2.60
CA THR A 175 -20.01 4.48 -3.26
C THR A 175 -18.88 4.05 -2.31
N VAL A 176 -17.75 3.60 -2.84
CA VAL A 176 -16.58 3.25 -2.02
C VAL A 176 -16.13 4.44 -1.17
N GLN A 177 -16.23 5.67 -1.70
CA GLN A 177 -15.90 6.89 -0.98
C GLN A 177 -16.80 7.12 0.24
N ASP A 178 -18.12 7.03 0.05
CA ASP A 178 -19.09 7.24 1.13
C ASP A 178 -18.96 6.14 2.19
N PHE A 179 -18.83 4.89 1.73
CA PHE A 179 -18.59 3.75 2.60
C PHE A 179 -17.35 3.95 3.47
N LYS A 180 -16.18 4.24 2.88
CA LYS A 180 -14.94 4.45 3.64
C LYS A 180 -15.06 5.61 4.62
N SER A 181 -15.64 6.74 4.19
CA SER A 181 -15.80 7.90 5.07
C SER A 181 -16.68 7.61 6.28
N ARG A 182 -17.76 6.84 6.09
CA ARG A 182 -18.67 6.45 7.15
C ARG A 182 -18.07 5.41 8.10
N ILE A 183 -17.54 4.33 7.52
CA ILE A 183 -17.07 3.16 8.29
C ILE A 183 -15.75 3.44 9.01
N TYR A 184 -14.84 4.14 8.36
CA TYR A 184 -13.54 4.42 8.99
C TYR A 184 -13.63 5.57 9.99
N ASN A 185 -14.70 6.35 9.94
CA ASN A 185 -14.83 7.60 10.70
C ASN A 185 -13.62 8.53 10.49
N ILE A 186 -13.11 8.53 9.27
CA ILE A 186 -11.98 9.34 8.82
C ILE A 186 -12.52 10.29 7.74
N PRO A 187 -12.33 11.62 7.88
CA PRO A 187 -12.74 12.54 6.85
C PRO A 187 -12.14 12.19 5.51
N TRP A 188 -12.95 12.23 4.46
CA TRP A 188 -12.47 11.99 3.10
C TRP A 188 -11.27 12.88 2.80
N ARG A 189 -10.22 12.26 2.30
CA ARG A 189 -9.04 12.95 1.83
C ARG A 189 -9.09 12.95 0.31
N PRO A 190 -9.15 14.13 -0.33
CA PRO A 190 -8.99 14.14 -1.78
C PRO A 190 -7.67 13.41 -2.07
N LYS A 191 -7.69 12.46 -2.99
CA LYS A 191 -6.45 12.04 -3.65
C LYS A 191 -5.90 13.33 -4.22
N PHE A 192 -4.87 13.86 -3.59
CA PHE A 192 -4.18 15.00 -4.18
C PHE A 192 -3.83 14.56 -5.59
N SER A 193 -4.37 15.27 -6.58
CA SER A 193 -3.73 15.27 -7.88
C SER A 193 -2.31 15.67 -7.54
N TYR A 194 -1.41 14.70 -7.53
CA TYR A 194 -0.01 14.92 -7.25
C TYR A 194 0.35 16.18 -7.96
N ASP A 195 0.95 17.14 -7.27
CA ASP A 195 1.45 18.33 -7.93
C ASP A 195 2.63 17.88 -8.79
N TYR A 196 2.27 17.48 -9.99
CA TYR A 196 3.11 16.80 -10.98
C TYR A 196 4.32 17.62 -11.45
N GLY A 197 4.56 18.76 -10.84
CA GLY A 197 5.75 19.55 -11.02
C GLY A 197 7.04 18.96 -10.44
N SER A 198 6.97 17.83 -9.72
CA SER A 198 8.14 17.25 -9.05
C SER A 198 9.00 16.30 -9.89
N GLY A 199 8.64 16.03 -11.14
CA GLY A 199 9.35 15.11 -12.04
C GLY A 199 9.05 13.62 -11.82
N TYR A 200 8.53 13.22 -10.68
CA TYR A 200 8.21 11.81 -10.37
C TYR A 200 7.06 11.31 -11.23
N ASP A 201 6.08 12.13 -11.43
CA ASP A 201 4.93 11.75 -12.25
C ASP A 201 5.25 11.69 -13.73
N LEU A 202 6.16 12.55 -14.20
CA LEU A 202 6.68 12.44 -15.55
C LEU A 202 7.31 11.06 -15.77
N VAL A 203 8.02 10.55 -14.76
CA VAL A 203 8.60 9.21 -14.79
C VAL A 203 7.50 8.16 -14.87
N PHE A 204 6.50 8.21 -13.98
CA PHE A 204 5.46 7.18 -13.93
C PHE A 204 4.39 7.32 -15.01
N VAL A 205 4.05 8.53 -15.41
CA VAL A 205 3.19 8.75 -16.59
C VAL A 205 3.86 8.21 -17.85
N ARG A 206 5.16 8.41 -18.04
CA ARG A 206 5.90 7.82 -19.16
C ARG A 206 5.94 6.29 -19.07
N ILE A 207 6.14 5.71 -17.92
CA ILE A 207 6.05 4.25 -17.73
C ILE A 207 4.65 3.76 -18.11
N ARG A 208 3.58 4.40 -17.65
CA ARG A 208 2.21 4.07 -18.06
C ARG A 208 1.98 4.24 -19.55
N GLN A 209 2.41 5.35 -20.14
CA GLN A 209 2.27 5.60 -21.57
C GLN A 209 3.03 4.57 -22.40
N HIS A 210 4.22 4.18 -21.96
CA HIS A 210 4.99 3.13 -22.63
C HIS A 210 4.30 1.76 -22.54
N ARG A 211 3.69 1.43 -21.42
CA ARG A 211 2.92 0.20 -21.29
C ARG A 211 1.66 0.17 -22.17
N VAL A 212 0.99 1.30 -22.33
CA VAL A 212 -0.20 1.41 -23.17
C VAL A 212 0.15 1.32 -24.66
N HIS A 213 1.33 1.78 -25.05
CA HIS A 213 1.75 1.83 -26.45
C HIS A 213 2.60 0.65 -26.91
N THR A 214 3.06 -0.21 -26.00
CA THR A 214 3.77 -1.46 -26.33
C THR A 214 3.01 -2.66 -25.81
N PRO A 215 1.97 -3.12 -26.49
CA PRO A 215 1.20 -4.29 -26.08
C PRO A 215 1.94 -5.63 -26.25
N ASP A 216 3.23 -5.61 -26.64
CA ASP A 216 4.04 -6.81 -26.73
C ASP A 216 4.50 -7.24 -25.33
N PRO A 217 3.97 -8.34 -24.79
CA PRO A 217 4.39 -8.87 -23.51
C PRO A 217 5.86 -9.32 -23.48
N ASN A 218 6.51 -9.41 -24.65
CA ASN A 218 7.93 -9.74 -24.81
C ASN A 218 8.80 -8.48 -24.99
N HIS A 219 8.24 -7.29 -24.92
CA HIS A 219 9.01 -6.05 -25.01
C HIS A 219 9.71 -5.80 -23.68
N THR A 220 10.77 -6.51 -23.45
CA THR A 220 11.73 -6.22 -22.40
C THR A 220 12.54 -5.01 -22.83
N PHE A 221 12.55 -3.93 -22.03
CA PHE A 221 13.59 -2.92 -22.17
C PHE A 221 14.94 -3.65 -22.05
N GLY A 222 15.79 -3.50 -23.05
CA GLY A 222 16.98 -4.34 -23.14
C GLY A 222 17.94 -4.18 -21.95
N THR A 223 18.09 -2.95 -21.43
CA THR A 223 18.94 -2.67 -20.26
C THR A 223 18.35 -1.60 -19.36
N LYS A 224 18.81 -1.54 -18.10
CA LYS A 224 18.47 -0.49 -17.13
C LYS A 224 18.77 0.89 -17.68
N GLU A 225 19.91 1.04 -18.35
CA GLU A 225 20.37 2.30 -18.93
C GLU A 225 19.43 2.77 -20.03
N GLN A 226 18.96 1.87 -20.90
CA GLN A 226 17.95 2.19 -21.92
C GLN A 226 16.63 2.64 -21.31
N PHE A 227 16.22 2.03 -20.20
CA PHE A 227 15.04 2.44 -19.49
C PHE A 227 15.22 3.81 -18.84
N LEU A 228 16.33 4.05 -18.14
CA LEU A 228 16.62 5.31 -17.48
C LEU A 228 16.79 6.47 -18.48
N ALA A 229 17.36 6.22 -19.67
CA ALA A 229 17.49 7.21 -20.73
C ALA A 229 16.14 7.73 -21.30
N LEU A 230 15.01 7.07 -20.96
CA LEU A 230 13.68 7.61 -21.29
C LEU A 230 13.28 8.81 -20.41
N PHE A 231 14.04 9.09 -19.36
CA PHE A 231 13.71 10.09 -18.33
C PHE A 231 14.71 11.25 -18.27
N GLU A 232 15.78 11.18 -19.07
CA GLU A 232 16.68 12.29 -19.37
C GLU A 232 16.12 13.20 -20.48
#